data_97b9d665c63196d21605483a6b43acff
#
_entry.id   97b9d665c63196d21605483a6b43acff
#
_cell.length_a   1.000
_cell.length_b   1.000
_cell.length_c   1.000
_cell.angle_alpha   90.00
_cell.angle_beta   90.00
_cell.angle_gamma   90.00
#
_symmetry.space_group_name_H-M   'P 1'
#
loop_
_entity.id
_entity.type
_entity.pdbx_description
1 polymer ?
#
loop_
_entity_poly.entity_id
_entity_poly.type
_entity_poly.pdbx_seq_one_letter_code
_entity_poly.pdbx_strand_id
1 'polypeptide(L)'
;VMSPSLWFADEAIYGFVEAATYRPGKLYLDAGTRELGEQPSGRLHRAAASRRYYASVRRMKAILVRKGYRPLRDLLHVEEKWAGHSESSWGRRLAPALRFLLSEALRQDRG
;
A
#
# COMPACT_ATOMS: atom_id res chain seq x y z
N VAL A 1 -0.87 -0.72 -5.58
CA VAL A 1 0.32 -1.56 -5.32
C VAL A 1 0.13 -2.37 -4.06
N MET A 2 0.35 -3.66 -4.14
CA MET A 2 0.21 -4.58 -3.01
C MET A 2 1.57 -4.88 -2.39
N SER A 3 1.71 -4.65 -1.08
CA SER A 3 2.92 -4.89 -0.29
C SER A 3 4.21 -4.42 -0.99
N PRO A 4 4.32 -3.14 -1.33
CA PRO A 4 5.47 -2.66 -2.11
C PRO A 4 6.75 -2.61 -1.29
N SER A 5 7.88 -2.86 -1.94
CA SER A 5 9.22 -2.75 -1.36
C SER A 5 9.78 -1.33 -1.53
N LEU A 6 9.25 -0.39 -0.75
CA LEU A 6 9.57 1.03 -0.89
C LEU A 6 10.98 1.41 -0.44
N TRP A 7 11.68 0.50 0.24
CA TRP A 7 13.06 0.68 0.68
C TRP A 7 14.09 0.45 -0.42
N PHE A 8 13.68 -0.07 -1.55
CA PHE A 8 14.59 -0.37 -2.68
C PHE A 8 15.31 0.90 -3.15
N ALA A 9 16.58 0.75 -3.56
CA ALA A 9 17.43 1.84 -4.06
C ALA A 9 17.49 3.04 -3.09
N ASP A 10 17.72 2.77 -1.80
CA ASP A 10 17.81 3.79 -0.75
C ASP A 10 16.58 4.70 -0.69
N GLU A 11 15.40 4.11 -0.83
CA GLU A 11 14.12 4.82 -0.75
C GLU A 11 13.92 5.87 -1.85
N ALA A 12 14.57 5.69 -3.01
CA ALA A 12 14.51 6.64 -4.13
C ALA A 12 13.09 6.93 -4.61
N ILE A 13 12.15 5.99 -4.43
CA ILE A 13 10.76 6.16 -4.87
C ILE A 13 10.07 7.37 -4.21
N TYR A 14 10.39 7.68 -2.95
CA TYR A 14 9.77 8.81 -2.25
C TYR A 14 10.11 10.14 -2.93
N GLY A 15 11.38 10.37 -3.21
CA GLY A 15 11.81 11.58 -3.92
C GLY A 15 11.25 11.66 -5.33
N PHE A 16 11.19 10.52 -6.04
CA PHE A 16 10.59 10.46 -7.37
C PHE A 16 9.11 10.88 -7.33
N VAL A 17 8.34 10.34 -6.38
CA VAL A 17 6.91 10.66 -6.25
C VAL A 17 6.72 12.13 -5.83
N GLU A 18 7.52 12.63 -4.90
CA GLU A 18 7.45 14.03 -4.48
C GLU A 18 7.70 15.00 -5.63
N ALA A 19 8.65 14.69 -6.50
CA ALA A 19 8.99 15.52 -7.65
C ALA A 19 8.04 15.38 -8.84
N ALA A 20 7.31 14.26 -8.94
CA ALA A 20 6.41 14.00 -10.05
C ALA A 20 5.20 14.93 -10.04
N THR A 21 4.71 15.29 -11.22
CA THR A 21 3.48 16.07 -11.36
C THR A 21 2.27 15.24 -10.92
N TYR A 22 1.36 15.86 -10.15
CA TYR A 22 0.08 15.25 -9.80
C TYR A 22 -0.68 14.84 -11.07
N ARG A 23 -1.19 13.62 -11.06
CA ARG A 23 -2.05 13.10 -12.13
C ARG A 23 -3.34 12.55 -11.52
N PRO A 24 -4.52 13.00 -11.99
CA PRO A 24 -5.79 12.46 -11.51
C PRO A 24 -5.88 10.95 -11.74
N GLY A 25 -6.53 10.25 -10.84
CA GLY A 25 -6.73 8.81 -10.93
C GLY A 25 -6.88 8.19 -9.56
N LYS A 26 -7.06 6.87 -9.54
CA LYS A 26 -7.16 6.12 -8.30
C LYS A 26 -5.90 5.33 -8.04
N LEU A 27 -5.47 5.35 -6.79
CA LEU A 27 -4.31 4.61 -6.32
C LEU A 27 -4.73 3.67 -5.19
N TYR A 28 -4.13 2.50 -5.17
CA TYR A 28 -4.30 1.52 -4.11
C TYR A 28 -2.94 1.15 -3.53
N LEU A 29 -2.83 1.19 -2.20
CA LEU A 29 -1.64 0.78 -1.45
C LEU A 29 -2.05 -0.15 -0.34
N ASP A 30 -1.30 -1.21 -0.11
CA ASP A 30 -1.52 -2.04 1.06
C ASP A 30 -0.23 -2.61 1.65
N ALA A 31 -0.35 -3.10 2.87
CA ALA A 31 0.67 -3.88 3.54
C ALA A 31 0.03 -4.75 4.61
N GLY A 32 0.63 -5.90 4.88
CA GLY A 32 0.32 -6.67 6.06
C GLY A 32 1.12 -6.18 7.27
N THR A 33 0.65 -6.43 8.47
CA THR A 33 1.39 -6.03 9.68
C THR A 33 2.51 -7.01 10.04
N ARG A 34 2.60 -8.15 9.35
CA ARG A 34 3.62 -9.19 9.54
C ARG A 34 4.34 -9.54 8.24
N GLU A 35 4.66 -8.55 7.43
CA GLU A 35 5.26 -8.73 6.10
C GLU A 35 6.54 -9.57 6.12
N LEU A 36 7.34 -9.51 7.18
CA LEU A 36 8.57 -10.27 7.30
C LEU A 36 8.41 -11.59 8.06
N GLY A 37 7.14 -12.00 8.31
CA GLY A 37 6.80 -13.30 8.86
C GLY A 37 7.02 -13.45 10.36
N GLU A 38 6.72 -14.64 10.85
CA GLU A 38 6.89 -15.05 12.25
C GLU A 38 7.69 -16.34 12.29
N GLN A 39 8.97 -16.25 12.62
CA GLN A 39 9.73 -17.43 13.02
C GLN A 39 10.18 -17.27 14.46
N PRO A 40 10.25 -18.38 15.26
CA PRO A 40 10.60 -18.31 16.69
C PRO A 40 11.93 -17.63 16.97
N SER A 41 12.93 -17.87 16.15
CA SER A 41 14.24 -17.22 16.27
C SER A 41 14.20 -15.84 15.60
N GLY A 42 14.42 -14.79 16.37
CA GLY A 42 14.43 -13.42 15.87
C GLY A 42 13.05 -12.75 15.81
N ARG A 43 12.08 -13.27 16.56
CA ARG A 43 10.71 -12.75 16.59
C ARG A 43 10.64 -11.23 16.83
N LEU A 44 11.40 -10.71 17.80
CA LEU A 44 11.42 -9.28 18.11
C LEU A 44 12.00 -8.45 16.96
N HIS A 45 13.08 -8.96 16.35
CA HIS A 45 13.70 -8.30 15.21
C HIS A 45 12.75 -8.23 14.00
N ARG A 46 12.04 -9.31 13.73
CA ARG A 46 11.08 -9.36 12.62
C ARG A 46 9.85 -8.50 12.86
N ALA A 47 9.36 -8.43 14.10
CA ALA A 47 8.28 -7.55 14.46
C ALA A 47 8.66 -6.08 14.25
N ALA A 48 9.88 -5.69 14.66
CA ALA A 48 10.38 -4.33 14.42
C ALA A 48 10.54 -4.04 12.92
N ALA A 49 11.07 -4.99 12.15
CA ALA A 49 11.23 -4.84 10.71
C ALA A 49 9.88 -4.77 9.98
N SER A 50 8.89 -5.57 10.40
CA SER A 50 7.53 -5.50 9.86
C SER A 50 6.86 -4.16 10.17
N ARG A 51 7.08 -3.60 11.36
CA ARG A 51 6.59 -2.24 11.68
C ARG A 51 7.22 -1.19 10.78
N ARG A 52 8.51 -1.28 10.50
CA ARG A 52 9.16 -0.39 9.53
C ARG A 52 8.58 -0.55 8.13
N TYR A 53 8.21 -1.78 7.76
CA TYR A 53 7.63 -2.08 6.46
C TYR A 53 6.29 -1.36 6.27
N TYR A 54 5.32 -1.58 7.15
CA TYR A 54 4.03 -0.91 6.98
C TYR A 54 4.10 0.60 7.28
N ALA A 55 5.05 1.04 8.12
CA ALA A 55 5.33 2.47 8.30
C ALA A 55 5.81 3.12 7.00
N SER A 56 6.59 2.40 6.17
CA SER A 56 7.03 2.91 4.86
C SER A 56 5.84 3.13 3.92
N VAL A 57 4.85 2.27 3.96
CA VAL A 57 3.63 2.43 3.15
C VAL A 57 2.79 3.61 3.66
N ARG A 58 2.70 3.81 4.97
CA ARG A 58 2.06 4.99 5.58
C ARG A 58 2.75 6.28 5.17
N ARG A 59 4.07 6.29 5.10
CA ARG A 59 4.84 7.43 4.63
C ARG A 59 4.50 7.76 3.16
N MET A 60 4.41 6.76 2.31
CA MET A 60 4.00 6.95 0.92
C MET A 60 2.58 7.51 0.83
N LYS A 61 1.65 7.00 1.63
CA LYS A 61 0.29 7.56 1.72
C LYS A 61 0.32 9.05 2.06
N ALA A 62 1.11 9.44 3.05
CA ALA A 62 1.22 10.85 3.46
C ALA A 62 1.73 11.73 2.32
N ILE A 63 2.71 11.27 1.56
CA ILE A 63 3.25 11.98 0.39
C ILE A 63 2.15 12.16 -0.66
N LEU A 64 1.43 11.10 -0.98
CA LEU A 64 0.36 11.13 -1.97
C LEU A 64 -0.79 12.05 -1.57
N VAL A 65 -1.18 12.04 -0.29
CA VAL A 65 -2.21 12.95 0.23
C VAL A 65 -1.76 14.41 0.09
N ARG A 66 -0.52 14.73 0.44
CA ARG A 66 0.03 16.09 0.24
C ARG A 66 0.05 16.49 -1.23
N LYS A 67 0.20 15.53 -2.12
CA LYS A 67 0.22 15.77 -3.56
C LYS A 67 -1.16 16.03 -4.15
N GLY A 68 -2.24 15.67 -3.46
CA GLY A 68 -3.61 15.96 -3.87
C GLY A 68 -4.55 14.75 -3.95
N TYR A 69 -4.06 13.54 -3.70
CA TYR A 69 -4.92 12.36 -3.69
C TYR A 69 -5.77 12.33 -2.41
N ARG A 70 -7.08 12.23 -2.55
CA ARG A 70 -8.02 12.28 -1.42
C ARG A 70 -8.22 10.88 -0.84
N PRO A 71 -8.01 10.69 0.48
CA PRO A 71 -8.25 9.40 1.12
C PRO A 71 -9.65 8.87 0.84
N LEU A 72 -9.78 7.59 0.57
CA LEU A 72 -11.01 6.84 0.28
C LEU A 72 -11.68 7.18 -1.05
N ARG A 73 -11.39 8.32 -1.66
CA ARG A 73 -11.91 8.67 -2.99
C ARG A 73 -10.93 8.32 -4.10
N ASP A 74 -9.71 8.82 -3.97
CA ASP A 74 -8.65 8.68 -4.97
C ASP A 74 -7.56 7.72 -4.49
N LEU A 75 -7.44 7.53 -3.19
CA LEU A 75 -6.40 6.73 -2.57
C LEU A 75 -7.00 5.81 -1.50
N LEU A 76 -6.88 4.52 -1.72
CA LEU A 76 -7.22 3.53 -0.70
C LEU A 76 -5.94 2.92 -0.14
N HIS A 77 -5.75 3.03 1.17
CA HIS A 77 -4.64 2.43 1.90
C HIS A 77 -5.20 1.38 2.87
N VAL A 78 -4.76 0.14 2.73
CA VAL A 78 -5.22 -0.99 3.54
C VAL A 78 -4.05 -1.59 4.31
N GLU A 79 -4.23 -1.77 5.62
CA GLU A 79 -3.32 -2.53 6.46
C GLU A 79 -4.05 -3.78 6.97
N GLU A 80 -3.64 -4.95 6.51
CA GLU A 80 -4.24 -6.22 6.95
C GLU A 80 -3.49 -6.71 8.19
N LYS A 81 -4.17 -6.71 9.35
CA LYS A 81 -3.59 -7.22 10.60
C LYS A 81 -3.18 -8.67 10.44
N TRP A 82 -1.99 -8.99 10.96
CA TRP A 82 -1.42 -10.34 11.00
C TRP A 82 -1.06 -10.94 9.64
N ALA A 83 -1.27 -10.23 8.55
CA ALA A 83 -0.94 -10.74 7.22
C ALA A 83 0.56 -10.63 6.93
N GLY A 84 1.10 -11.67 6.33
CA GLY A 84 2.48 -11.72 5.86
C GLY A 84 2.61 -11.37 4.37
N HIS A 85 3.83 -11.40 3.90
CA HIS A 85 4.17 -11.17 2.49
C HIS A 85 3.97 -12.48 1.72
N SER A 86 2.74 -12.76 1.30
CA SER A 86 2.37 -14.03 0.68
C SER A 86 1.24 -13.87 -0.33
N GLU A 87 1.20 -14.80 -1.26
CA GLU A 87 0.15 -14.85 -2.29
C GLU A 87 -1.24 -14.99 -1.70
N SER A 88 -1.38 -15.77 -0.61
CA SER A 88 -2.67 -15.92 0.05
C SER A 88 -3.16 -14.62 0.69
N SER A 89 -2.24 -13.83 1.27
CA SER A 89 -2.56 -12.50 1.80
C SER A 89 -2.98 -11.55 0.69
N TRP A 90 -2.25 -11.53 -0.40
CA TRP A 90 -2.57 -10.68 -1.56
C TRP A 90 -3.90 -11.10 -2.21
N GLY A 91 -4.15 -12.40 -2.31
CA GLY A 91 -5.40 -12.93 -2.86
C GLY A 91 -6.63 -12.45 -2.11
N ARG A 92 -6.56 -12.39 -0.77
CA ARG A 92 -7.68 -11.88 0.04
C ARG A 92 -7.96 -10.40 -0.21
N ARG A 93 -6.92 -9.61 -0.54
CA ARG A 93 -7.04 -8.15 -0.75
C ARG A 93 -7.35 -7.76 -2.19
N LEU A 94 -7.19 -8.70 -3.13
CA LEU A 94 -7.32 -8.40 -4.55
C LEU A 94 -8.73 -7.92 -4.95
N ALA A 95 -9.78 -8.63 -4.54
CA ALA A 95 -11.15 -8.25 -4.90
C ALA A 95 -11.55 -6.85 -4.38
N PRO A 96 -11.31 -6.50 -3.10
CA PRO A 96 -11.55 -5.14 -2.61
C PRO A 96 -10.72 -4.08 -3.36
N ALA A 97 -9.48 -4.38 -3.69
CA ALA A 97 -8.62 -3.47 -4.46
C ALA A 97 -9.20 -3.19 -5.84
N LEU A 98 -9.61 -4.24 -6.55
CA LEU A 98 -10.22 -4.10 -7.88
C LEU A 98 -11.55 -3.35 -7.83
N ARG A 99 -12.39 -3.62 -6.83
CA ARG A 99 -13.65 -2.88 -6.66
C ARG A 99 -13.40 -1.39 -6.48
N PHE A 100 -12.41 -1.02 -5.68
CA PHE A 100 -12.04 0.37 -5.50
C PHE A 100 -11.55 1.00 -6.81
N LEU A 101 -10.59 0.35 -7.48
CA LEU A 101 -9.95 0.91 -8.68
C LEU A 101 -10.92 1.03 -9.87
N LEU A 102 -11.88 0.12 -9.98
CA LEU A 102 -12.79 0.05 -11.12
C LEU A 102 -14.18 0.65 -10.85
N SER A 103 -14.46 1.11 -9.63
CA SER A 103 -15.82 1.52 -9.23
C SER A 103 -16.39 2.67 -10.08
N GLU A 104 -15.59 3.65 -10.47
CA GLU A 104 -16.06 4.74 -11.33
C GLU A 104 -16.28 4.31 -12.78
N ALA A 105 -15.39 3.46 -13.30
CA ALA A 105 -15.56 2.91 -14.65
C ALA A 105 -16.89 2.15 -14.77
N LEU A 106 -17.24 1.34 -13.76
CA LEU A 106 -18.50 0.60 -13.72
C LEU A 106 -19.72 1.53 -13.61
N ARG A 107 -19.61 2.67 -12.92
CA ARG A 107 -20.68 3.66 -12.81
C ARG A 107 -20.89 4.41 -14.13
N GLN A 108 -19.83 4.72 -14.84
CA GLN A 108 -19.92 5.41 -16.14
C GLN A 108 -20.59 4.54 -17.19
N ASP A 109 -20.34 3.23 -17.19
CA ASP A 109 -20.97 2.27 -18.11
C ASP A 109 -22.48 2.09 -17.83
N ARG A 110 -22.96 2.46 -16.65
CA ARG A 110 -24.38 2.39 -16.27
C ARG A 110 -25.14 3.68 -16.47
N GLY A 111 -24.44 4.75 -16.74
CA GLY A 111 -25.01 6.07 -17.04
C GLY A 111 -25.30 6.22 -18.50
#